data_aeb63f2d08446e085a13480371f5e269
#
_entry.id   aeb63f2d08446e085a13480371f5e269
#
_cell.length_a   1.000
_cell.length_b   1.000
_cell.length_c   1.000
_cell.angle_alpha   90.00
_cell.angle_beta   90.00
_cell.angle_gamma   90.00
#
_symmetry.space_group_name_H-M   'P 1'
#
loop_
_entity.id
_entity.type
_entity.pdbx_description
1 polymer ?
#
loop_
_entity_poly.entity_id
_entity_poly.type
_entity_poly.pdbx_seq_one_letter_code
_entity_poly.pdbx_strand_id
1 'polypeptide(L)'
;MKKIPERKADTSMEKDKNKMENKKLAELLEHLEYELVQGTLDREIPAVVYDSRKVVPGCLFLCIGGANFDGHDFAAQVAEQGAGVLVVQKDVELPENVDVTVVKVADTRYAMAFISAAWFGHPAEKLKVIGITGTKGKTTTTYLVKSILENAGYKVGLVGTIEVIILSLIHISEPTRH
;
A
#
# COMPACT_ATOMS: atom_id res chain seq x y z
N MET A 1 11.63 41.21 18.75
CA MET A 1 10.87 40.02 18.29
C MET A 1 10.93 40.01 16.75
N LYS A 2 11.76 39.15 16.14
CA LYS A 2 11.81 38.98 14.68
C LYS A 2 10.72 37.97 14.28
N LYS A 3 9.76 38.40 13.43
CA LYS A 3 8.76 37.54 12.82
C LYS A 3 9.47 36.50 11.92
N ILE A 4 9.20 35.22 12.17
CA ILE A 4 9.57 34.10 11.31
C ILE A 4 8.70 34.21 10.06
N PRO A 5 9.25 34.21 8.83
CA PRO A 5 8.45 34.25 7.62
C PRO A 5 7.71 32.93 7.45
N GLU A 6 6.38 32.99 7.28
CA GLU A 6 5.55 31.85 6.87
C GLU A 6 6.04 31.34 5.51
N ARG A 7 6.57 30.12 5.48
CA ARG A 7 6.86 29.42 4.23
C ARG A 7 5.53 29.04 3.59
N LYS A 8 5.23 29.64 2.45
CA LYS A 8 4.14 29.20 1.57
C LYS A 8 4.35 27.73 1.26
N ALA A 9 3.33 26.93 1.53
CA ALA A 9 3.28 25.54 1.13
C ALA A 9 3.48 25.45 -0.39
N ASP A 10 4.41 24.60 -0.82
CA ASP A 10 4.70 24.38 -2.23
C ASP A 10 3.55 23.58 -2.86
N THR A 11 2.69 24.29 -3.56
CA THR A 11 1.49 23.75 -4.23
C THR A 11 1.84 22.83 -5.41
N SER A 12 3.13 22.67 -5.73
CA SER A 12 3.57 21.79 -6.82
C SER A 12 3.46 20.30 -6.44
N MET A 13 3.59 19.96 -5.15
CA MET A 13 3.45 18.58 -4.67
C MET A 13 2.00 18.06 -4.62
N GLU A 14 1.00 18.94 -4.62
CA GLU A 14 -0.41 18.51 -4.68
C GLU A 14 -0.87 18.12 -6.09
N LYS A 15 -0.20 18.60 -7.13
CA LYS A 15 -0.53 18.28 -8.54
C LYS A 15 -0.02 16.93 -9.00
N ASP A 16 1.03 16.39 -8.38
CA ASP A 16 1.58 15.06 -8.72
C ASP A 16 0.81 13.89 -8.05
N LYS A 17 -0.11 14.18 -7.14
CA LYS A 17 -0.94 13.16 -6.47
C LYS A 17 -1.98 12.49 -7.36
N ASN A 18 -2.16 12.89 -8.62
CA ASN A 18 -3.35 12.50 -9.37
C ASN A 18 -3.13 11.92 -10.77
N LYS A 19 -1.96 11.36 -11.08
CA LYS A 19 -1.78 10.58 -12.31
C LYS A 19 -0.87 9.38 -12.05
N MET A 20 -1.29 8.49 -11.16
CA MET A 20 -0.76 7.13 -11.20
C MET A 20 -1.29 6.50 -12.49
N GLU A 21 -0.40 6.23 -13.43
CA GLU A 21 -0.74 5.50 -14.64
C GLU A 21 -1.29 4.13 -14.25
N ASN A 22 -2.33 3.68 -14.96
CA ASN A 22 -2.84 2.32 -14.81
C ASN A 22 -1.69 1.33 -14.99
N LYS A 23 -1.69 0.28 -14.19
CA LYS A 23 -0.71 -0.80 -14.31
C LYS A 23 -1.39 -2.07 -14.81
N LYS A 24 -0.67 -2.88 -15.57
CA LYS A 24 -1.18 -4.18 -15.97
C LYS A 24 -1.18 -5.15 -14.80
N LEU A 25 -2.23 -5.94 -14.68
CA LEU A 25 -2.34 -6.96 -13.64
C LEU A 25 -1.14 -7.92 -13.64
N ALA A 26 -0.70 -8.35 -14.82
CA ALA A 26 0.46 -9.22 -14.97
C ALA A 26 1.74 -8.64 -14.35
N GLU A 27 1.98 -7.32 -14.48
CA GLU A 27 3.14 -6.64 -13.86
C GLU A 27 3.05 -6.63 -12.32
N LEU A 28 1.83 -6.48 -11.79
CA LEU A 28 1.62 -6.47 -10.34
C LEU A 28 1.83 -7.84 -9.69
N LEU A 29 1.67 -8.91 -10.47
CA LEU A 29 1.79 -10.30 -10.02
C LEU A 29 3.13 -10.96 -10.37
N GLU A 30 4.06 -10.27 -11.06
CA GLU A 30 5.29 -10.84 -11.64
C GLU A 30 6.14 -11.65 -10.65
N HIS A 31 6.17 -11.22 -9.38
CA HIS A 31 6.98 -11.87 -8.34
C HIS A 31 6.16 -12.69 -7.33
N LEU A 32 4.95 -13.09 -7.72
CA LEU A 32 4.04 -13.87 -6.88
C LEU A 32 3.74 -15.23 -7.48
N GLU A 33 3.70 -16.24 -6.63
CA GLU A 33 3.08 -17.51 -6.98
C GLU A 33 1.57 -17.39 -6.78
N TYR A 34 0.80 -17.66 -7.83
CA TYR A 34 -0.65 -17.54 -7.79
C TYR A 34 -1.34 -18.57 -8.69
N GLU A 35 -2.60 -18.80 -8.43
CA GLU A 35 -3.53 -19.54 -9.27
C GLU A 35 -4.57 -18.58 -9.85
N LEU A 36 -4.76 -18.58 -11.17
CA LEU A 36 -5.86 -17.86 -11.80
C LEU A 36 -7.13 -18.71 -11.72
N VAL A 37 -8.03 -18.36 -10.81
CA VAL A 37 -9.28 -19.12 -10.58
C VAL A 37 -10.30 -18.79 -11.64
N GLN A 38 -10.44 -17.50 -12.01
CA GLN A 38 -11.32 -17.07 -13.11
C GLN A 38 -10.84 -15.74 -13.72
N GLY A 39 -11.33 -15.42 -14.91
CA GLY A 39 -11.08 -14.17 -15.61
C GLY A 39 -9.77 -14.19 -16.42
N THR A 40 -9.13 -13.02 -16.53
CA THR A 40 -7.94 -12.82 -17.38
C THR A 40 -6.90 -11.94 -16.68
N LEU A 41 -5.63 -12.17 -17.02
CA LEU A 41 -4.51 -11.32 -16.57
C LEU A 41 -4.35 -10.03 -17.41
N ASP A 42 -5.02 -9.95 -18.55
CA ASP A 42 -4.99 -8.77 -19.41
C ASP A 42 -5.98 -7.72 -18.94
N ARG A 43 -5.72 -7.17 -17.75
CA ARG A 43 -6.50 -6.07 -17.16
C ARG A 43 -5.60 -4.91 -16.77
N GLU A 44 -6.10 -3.71 -17.00
CA GLU A 44 -5.50 -2.48 -16.49
C GLU A 44 -6.08 -2.15 -15.12
N ILE A 45 -5.21 -1.92 -14.16
CA ILE A 45 -5.54 -1.67 -12.76
C ILE A 45 -5.38 -0.18 -12.47
N PRO A 46 -6.45 0.56 -12.18
CA PRO A 46 -6.40 1.99 -11.85
C PRO A 46 -6.06 2.25 -10.38
N ALA A 47 -6.28 1.27 -9.49
CA ALA A 47 -6.01 1.39 -8.08
C ALA A 47 -5.83 0.02 -7.42
N VAL A 48 -5.03 -0.02 -6.35
CA VAL A 48 -4.88 -1.17 -5.46
C VAL A 48 -5.49 -0.79 -4.11
N VAL A 49 -6.49 -1.55 -3.65
CA VAL A 49 -7.25 -1.25 -2.44
C VAL A 49 -7.43 -2.50 -1.57
N TYR A 50 -7.57 -2.31 -0.27
CA TYR A 50 -7.89 -3.37 0.72
C TYR A 50 -9.01 -2.94 1.68
N ASP A 51 -9.54 -1.73 1.54
CA ASP A 51 -10.69 -1.20 2.28
C ASP A 51 -11.89 -1.18 1.34
N SER A 52 -12.94 -1.96 1.66
CA SER A 52 -14.15 -2.10 0.83
C SER A 52 -14.89 -0.78 0.59
N ARG A 53 -14.68 0.23 1.44
CA ARG A 53 -15.24 1.58 1.29
C ARG A 53 -14.54 2.43 0.24
N LYS A 54 -13.35 1.99 -0.22
CA LYS A 54 -12.49 2.72 -1.18
C LYS A 54 -12.46 2.05 -2.55
N VAL A 55 -13.35 1.11 -2.80
CA VAL A 55 -13.48 0.44 -4.09
C VAL A 55 -13.81 1.46 -5.19
N VAL A 56 -13.09 1.36 -6.30
CA VAL A 56 -13.33 2.12 -7.53
C VAL A 56 -13.45 1.13 -8.69
N PRO A 57 -14.19 1.46 -9.75
CA PRO A 57 -14.35 0.58 -10.90
C PRO A 57 -13.01 0.12 -11.48
N GLY A 58 -12.88 -1.18 -11.71
CA GLY A 58 -11.68 -1.81 -12.26
C GLY A 58 -10.53 -2.01 -11.27
N CYS A 59 -10.64 -1.60 -10.01
CA CYS A 59 -9.55 -1.73 -9.03
C CYS A 59 -9.20 -3.20 -8.73
N LEU A 60 -7.97 -3.39 -8.24
CA LEU A 60 -7.55 -4.62 -7.60
C LEU A 60 -7.86 -4.52 -6.10
N PHE A 61 -8.70 -5.44 -5.61
CA PHE A 61 -9.04 -5.53 -4.19
C PHE A 61 -8.32 -6.72 -3.55
N LEU A 62 -7.62 -6.45 -2.44
CA LEU A 62 -6.94 -7.48 -1.63
C LEU A 62 -7.84 -7.92 -0.49
N CYS A 63 -8.27 -9.19 -0.49
CA CYS A 63 -9.03 -9.80 0.58
C CYS A 63 -8.12 -10.19 1.74
N ILE A 64 -7.87 -9.27 2.68
CA ILE A 64 -6.95 -9.51 3.80
C ILE A 64 -7.72 -10.01 5.01
N GLY A 65 -7.33 -11.17 5.52
CA GLY A 65 -7.83 -11.70 6.79
C GLY A 65 -7.29 -10.89 7.97
N GLY A 66 -8.16 -10.32 8.79
CA GLY A 66 -7.85 -9.63 10.04
C GLY A 66 -8.33 -10.40 11.26
N ALA A 67 -7.98 -9.92 12.46
CA ALA A 67 -8.42 -10.54 13.71
C ALA A 67 -9.93 -10.38 13.96
N ASN A 68 -10.53 -9.26 13.54
CA ASN A 68 -11.93 -8.92 13.77
C ASN A 68 -12.76 -8.90 12.48
N PHE A 69 -12.14 -8.76 11.32
CA PHE A 69 -12.80 -8.68 10.02
C PHE A 69 -11.99 -9.45 8.99
N ASP A 70 -12.67 -10.23 8.16
CA ASP A 70 -12.05 -10.89 7.03
C ASP A 70 -12.44 -10.20 5.73
N GLY A 71 -11.45 -9.73 4.97
CA GLY A 71 -11.68 -9.09 3.68
C GLY A 71 -12.38 -9.99 2.65
N HIS A 72 -12.30 -11.32 2.82
CA HIS A 72 -12.98 -12.28 1.96
C HIS A 72 -14.51 -12.23 2.11
N ASP A 73 -15.02 -11.84 3.29
CA ASP A 73 -16.46 -11.71 3.53
C ASP A 73 -17.09 -10.57 2.69
N PHE A 74 -16.27 -9.67 2.19
CA PHE A 74 -16.69 -8.57 1.32
C PHE A 74 -16.49 -8.85 -0.18
N ALA A 75 -15.97 -10.03 -0.56
CA ALA A 75 -15.62 -10.34 -1.96
C ALA A 75 -16.80 -10.14 -2.93
N ALA A 76 -17.98 -10.67 -2.61
CA ALA A 76 -19.17 -10.49 -3.42
C ALA A 76 -19.57 -9.01 -3.53
N GLN A 77 -19.61 -8.30 -2.40
CA GLN A 77 -19.98 -6.88 -2.35
C GLN A 77 -19.03 -6.00 -3.19
N VAL A 78 -17.72 -6.19 -3.08
CA VAL A 78 -16.76 -5.36 -3.83
C VAL A 78 -16.74 -5.71 -5.31
N ALA A 79 -17.03 -6.95 -5.69
CA ALA A 79 -17.24 -7.35 -7.07
C ALA A 79 -18.46 -6.65 -7.68
N GLU A 80 -19.59 -6.58 -6.97
CA GLU A 80 -20.78 -5.82 -7.37
C GLU A 80 -20.52 -4.31 -7.45
N GLN A 81 -19.64 -3.77 -6.61
CA GLN A 81 -19.20 -2.37 -6.67
C GLN A 81 -18.27 -2.08 -7.86
N GLY A 82 -17.90 -3.11 -8.62
CA GLY A 82 -17.10 -2.96 -9.84
C GLY A 82 -15.59 -3.18 -9.65
N ALA A 83 -15.16 -3.86 -8.60
CA ALA A 83 -13.78 -4.31 -8.52
C ALA A 83 -13.46 -5.21 -9.72
N GLY A 84 -12.37 -4.94 -10.43
CA GLY A 84 -11.96 -5.70 -11.61
C GLY A 84 -11.17 -6.96 -11.27
N VAL A 85 -10.49 -6.96 -10.12
CA VAL A 85 -9.65 -8.07 -9.67
C VAL A 85 -9.81 -8.27 -8.16
N LEU A 86 -9.93 -9.53 -7.74
CA LEU A 86 -9.87 -9.96 -6.35
C LEU A 86 -8.62 -10.81 -6.14
N VAL A 87 -7.83 -10.48 -5.14
CA VAL A 87 -6.73 -11.33 -4.65
C VAL A 87 -7.16 -11.97 -3.36
N VAL A 88 -7.25 -13.31 -3.36
CA VAL A 88 -7.81 -14.11 -2.27
C VAL A 88 -6.82 -15.19 -1.81
N GLN A 89 -6.97 -15.68 -0.57
CA GLN A 89 -6.22 -16.86 -0.08
C GLN A 89 -7.09 -18.09 0.19
N LYS A 90 -8.40 -17.93 0.06
CA LYS A 90 -9.40 -19.00 0.15
C LYS A 90 -10.47 -18.80 -0.91
N ASP A 91 -11.25 -19.83 -1.19
CA ASP A 91 -12.36 -19.73 -2.13
C ASP A 91 -13.40 -18.73 -1.65
N VAL A 92 -13.97 -17.99 -2.58
CA VAL A 92 -14.99 -16.97 -2.33
C VAL A 92 -16.19 -17.24 -3.23
N GLU A 93 -17.39 -17.04 -2.71
CA GLU A 93 -18.62 -17.11 -3.48
C GLU A 93 -18.89 -15.74 -4.12
N LEU A 94 -19.11 -15.72 -5.42
CA LEU A 94 -19.35 -14.51 -6.19
C LEU A 94 -20.68 -14.61 -6.94
N PRO A 95 -21.37 -13.48 -7.18
CA PRO A 95 -22.55 -13.46 -8.03
C PRO A 95 -22.23 -13.89 -9.47
N GLU A 96 -23.16 -14.58 -10.13
CA GLU A 96 -22.95 -15.14 -11.49
C GLU A 96 -22.69 -14.08 -12.59
N ASN A 97 -23.11 -12.84 -12.37
CA ASN A 97 -23.11 -11.77 -13.39
C ASN A 97 -22.03 -10.70 -13.17
N VAL A 98 -20.96 -11.01 -12.42
CA VAL A 98 -19.86 -10.05 -12.19
C VAL A 98 -18.66 -10.35 -13.09
N ASP A 99 -18.18 -9.34 -13.80
CA ASP A 99 -16.94 -9.43 -14.59
C ASP A 99 -15.73 -9.12 -13.69
N VAL A 100 -15.26 -10.13 -12.96
CA VAL A 100 -14.13 -9.99 -12.06
C VAL A 100 -13.11 -11.10 -12.29
N THR A 101 -11.84 -10.76 -12.24
CA THR A 101 -10.73 -11.74 -12.24
C THR A 101 -10.43 -12.12 -10.81
N VAL A 102 -10.32 -13.42 -10.52
CA VAL A 102 -9.97 -13.95 -9.20
C VAL A 102 -8.61 -14.61 -9.26
N VAL A 103 -7.70 -14.10 -8.44
CA VAL A 103 -6.33 -14.59 -8.29
C VAL A 103 -6.16 -15.13 -6.87
N LYS A 104 -5.86 -16.43 -6.75
CA LYS A 104 -5.65 -17.09 -5.47
C LYS A 104 -4.16 -17.16 -5.17
N VAL A 105 -3.79 -16.78 -3.96
CA VAL A 105 -2.43 -16.79 -3.43
C VAL A 105 -2.37 -17.53 -2.10
N ALA A 106 -1.19 -17.97 -1.69
CA ALA A 106 -1.02 -18.67 -0.42
C ALA A 106 -1.25 -17.74 0.80
N ASP A 107 -0.87 -16.47 0.70
CA ASP A 107 -1.00 -15.45 1.75
C ASP A 107 -1.25 -14.08 1.13
N THR A 108 -2.42 -13.49 1.40
CA THR A 108 -2.79 -12.18 0.85
C THR A 108 -2.02 -11.01 1.48
N ARG A 109 -1.49 -11.16 2.71
CA ARG A 109 -0.62 -10.14 3.32
C ARG A 109 0.75 -10.11 2.66
N TYR A 110 1.29 -11.30 2.37
CA TYR A 110 2.52 -11.43 1.59
C TYR A 110 2.34 -10.85 0.18
N ALA A 111 1.26 -11.23 -0.50
CA ALA A 111 0.91 -10.71 -1.82
C ALA A 111 0.76 -9.18 -1.82
N MET A 112 0.15 -8.60 -0.77
CA MET A 112 0.02 -7.15 -0.64
C MET A 112 1.37 -6.44 -0.65
N ALA A 113 2.40 -6.99 -0.02
CA ALA A 113 3.73 -6.37 -0.02
C ALA A 113 4.32 -6.30 -1.44
N PHE A 114 4.24 -7.38 -2.20
CA PHE A 114 4.76 -7.45 -3.58
C PHE A 114 3.94 -6.59 -4.54
N ILE A 115 2.61 -6.70 -4.51
CA ILE A 115 1.71 -5.89 -5.34
C ILE A 115 1.93 -4.40 -5.05
N SER A 116 2.07 -4.01 -3.78
CA SER A 116 2.36 -2.62 -3.42
C SER A 116 3.74 -2.17 -3.91
N ALA A 117 4.77 -3.02 -3.78
CA ALA A 117 6.09 -2.71 -4.30
C ALA A 117 6.05 -2.48 -5.82
N ALA A 118 5.41 -3.37 -6.58
CA ALA A 118 5.23 -3.24 -8.03
C ALA A 118 4.39 -2.00 -8.37
N TRP A 119 3.31 -1.74 -7.62
CA TRP A 119 2.46 -0.57 -7.81
C TRP A 119 3.24 0.75 -7.71
N PHE A 120 4.13 0.86 -6.74
CA PHE A 120 4.97 2.04 -6.52
C PHE A 120 6.31 2.01 -7.28
N GLY A 121 6.56 1.02 -8.14
CA GLY A 121 7.78 0.91 -8.96
C GLY A 121 9.02 0.55 -8.15
N HIS A 122 8.87 -0.39 -7.21
CA HIS A 122 9.95 -0.98 -6.41
C HIS A 122 10.83 0.05 -5.68
N PRO A 123 10.25 0.93 -4.84
CA PRO A 123 11.00 2.02 -4.24
C PRO A 123 12.18 1.55 -3.38
N ALA A 124 12.06 0.36 -2.76
CA ALA A 124 13.13 -0.19 -1.93
C ALA A 124 14.42 -0.48 -2.69
N GLU A 125 14.38 -0.74 -3.99
CA GLU A 125 15.55 -0.96 -4.83
C GLU A 125 16.36 0.33 -5.06
N LYS A 126 15.70 1.49 -4.92
CA LYS A 126 16.29 2.82 -5.10
C LYS A 126 16.71 3.49 -3.79
N LEU A 127 16.37 2.87 -2.65
CA LEU A 127 16.61 3.42 -1.32
C LEU A 127 17.56 2.52 -0.52
N LYS A 128 18.34 3.13 0.37
CA LYS A 128 19.04 2.37 1.42
C LYS A 128 18.10 2.20 2.60
N VAL A 129 17.58 1.00 2.79
CA VAL A 129 16.63 0.69 3.85
C VAL A 129 17.37 0.14 5.07
N ILE A 130 17.13 0.72 6.24
CA ILE A 130 17.67 0.28 7.54
C ILE A 130 16.50 -0.14 8.41
N GLY A 131 16.43 -1.43 8.75
CA GLY A 131 15.43 -1.98 9.66
C GLY A 131 15.99 -2.05 11.09
N ILE A 132 15.21 -1.56 12.08
CA ILE A 132 15.57 -1.61 13.50
C ILE A 132 14.52 -2.44 14.24
N THR A 133 14.96 -3.57 14.82
CA THR A 133 14.13 -4.45 15.63
C THR A 133 14.62 -4.54 17.06
N GLY A 134 13.78 -5.03 17.95
CA GLY A 134 14.11 -5.23 19.38
C GLY A 134 12.88 -5.07 20.27
N THR A 135 13.00 -5.47 21.51
CA THR A 135 11.92 -5.37 22.51
C THR A 135 11.73 -3.96 23.03
N LYS A 136 12.83 -3.20 23.22
CA LYS A 136 12.85 -1.81 23.71
C LYS A 136 13.83 -0.96 22.88
N GLY A 137 13.67 0.37 22.96
CA GLY A 137 14.62 1.32 22.37
C GLY A 137 14.53 1.52 20.84
N LYS A 138 13.68 0.78 20.12
CA LYS A 138 13.55 0.90 18.66
C LYS A 138 13.36 2.34 18.20
N THR A 139 12.37 3.02 18.75
CA THR A 139 12.04 4.41 18.40
C THR A 139 13.23 5.33 18.67
N THR A 140 13.84 5.27 19.84
CA THR A 140 15.00 6.11 20.19
C THR A 140 16.16 5.88 19.22
N THR A 141 16.46 4.61 18.92
CA THR A 141 17.54 4.25 17.98
C THR A 141 17.24 4.78 16.57
N THR A 142 15.99 4.70 16.11
CA THR A 142 15.59 5.20 14.79
C THR A 142 15.83 6.70 14.66
N TYR A 143 15.47 7.48 15.69
CA TYR A 143 15.71 8.93 15.70
C TYR A 143 17.21 9.29 15.77
N LEU A 144 18.01 8.54 16.53
CA LEU A 144 19.45 8.73 16.59
C LEU A 144 20.11 8.47 15.22
N VAL A 145 19.77 7.34 14.59
CA VAL A 145 20.26 7.01 13.24
C VAL A 145 19.83 8.06 12.23
N LYS A 146 18.56 8.51 12.27
CA LYS A 146 18.08 9.61 11.42
C LYS A 146 18.92 10.85 11.59
N SER A 147 19.13 11.30 12.84
CA SER A 147 19.91 12.51 13.14
C SER A 147 21.36 12.41 12.62
N ILE A 148 22.02 11.27 12.82
CA ILE A 148 23.39 11.03 12.32
C ILE A 148 23.45 11.15 10.79
N LEU A 149 22.51 10.50 10.09
CA LEU A 149 22.50 10.49 8.62
C LEU A 149 22.16 11.87 8.05
N GLU A 150 21.23 12.61 8.66
CA GLU A 150 20.89 13.98 8.24
C GLU A 150 22.07 14.95 8.46
N ASN A 151 22.78 14.83 9.59
CA ASN A 151 24.00 15.61 9.82
C ASN A 151 25.13 15.25 8.84
N ALA A 152 25.14 14.03 8.31
CA ALA A 152 26.05 13.61 7.24
C ALA A 152 25.59 14.04 5.84
N GLY A 153 24.49 14.79 5.72
CA GLY A 153 23.97 15.34 4.46
C GLY A 153 23.05 14.42 3.67
N TYR A 154 22.60 13.28 4.25
CA TYR A 154 21.65 12.40 3.59
C TYR A 154 20.21 12.87 3.79
N LYS A 155 19.35 12.65 2.78
CA LYS A 155 17.91 12.79 2.92
C LYS A 155 17.35 11.52 3.53
N VAL A 156 16.70 11.62 4.69
CA VAL A 156 16.22 10.48 5.46
C VAL A 156 14.69 10.52 5.59
N GLY A 157 14.06 9.37 5.31
CA GLY A 157 12.69 9.08 5.70
C GLY A 157 12.70 8.16 6.93
N LEU A 158 11.74 8.33 7.84
CA LEU A 158 11.54 7.48 8.99
C LEU A 158 10.09 7.00 9.02
N VAL A 159 9.90 5.69 9.15
CA VAL A 159 8.58 5.09 9.35
C VAL A 159 8.60 4.36 10.69
N GLY A 160 7.80 4.82 11.62
CA GLY A 160 7.71 4.26 12.97
C GLY A 160 6.27 4.15 13.46
N THR A 161 6.10 3.63 14.68
CA THR A 161 4.78 3.42 15.31
C THR A 161 4.10 4.75 15.65
N ILE A 162 4.89 5.79 15.94
CA ILE A 162 4.38 7.09 16.41
C ILE A 162 4.08 8.01 15.23
N GLU A 163 4.98 8.03 14.25
CA GLU A 163 4.88 8.95 13.12
C GLU A 163 5.62 8.45 11.89
N VAL A 164 5.27 9.01 10.75
CA VAL A 164 6.00 8.89 9.49
C VAL A 164 6.59 10.25 9.16
N ILE A 165 7.91 10.32 9.02
CA ILE A 165 8.63 11.54 8.64
C ILE A 165 9.23 11.34 7.26
N ILE A 166 8.84 12.19 6.31
CA ILE A 166 9.41 12.21 4.96
C ILE A 166 9.90 13.63 4.69
N LEU A 167 11.21 13.79 4.45
CA LEU A 167 11.83 15.08 4.15
C LEU A 167 11.48 16.19 5.18
N SER A 168 11.50 15.86 6.46
CA SER A 168 11.11 16.74 7.57
C SER A 168 9.62 17.15 7.60
N LEU A 169 8.78 16.55 6.76
CA LEU A 169 7.32 16.62 6.87
C LEU A 169 6.82 15.52 7.80
N ILE A 170 6.12 15.90 8.85
CA ILE A 170 5.55 14.96 9.81
C ILE A 170 4.16 14.56 9.31
N HIS A 171 3.97 13.27 9.01
CA HIS A 171 2.66 12.67 8.83
C HIS A 171 2.32 11.90 10.11
N ILE A 172 1.37 12.40 10.87
CA ILE A 172 0.83 11.67 12.03
C ILE A 172 -0.03 10.54 11.46
N SER A 173 0.41 9.30 11.63
CA SER A 173 -0.43 8.14 11.33
C SER A 173 -1.53 8.09 12.39
N GLU A 174 -2.78 7.91 11.97
CA GLU A 174 -3.86 7.61 12.92
C GLU A 174 -3.46 6.37 13.74
N PRO A 175 -3.68 6.40 15.08
CA PRO A 175 -3.37 5.25 15.90
C PRO A 175 -4.20 4.05 15.43
N THR A 176 -3.52 2.99 14.99
CA THR A 176 -4.16 1.69 14.75
C THR A 176 -4.80 1.27 16.07
N ARG A 177 -6.13 1.35 16.15
CA ARG A 177 -6.88 0.78 17.26
C ARG A 177 -6.72 -0.74 17.19
N HIS A 178 -6.00 -1.27 18.15
CA HIS A 178 -5.91 -2.71 18.43
C HIS A 178 -7.21 -3.19 19.07
#